data_337e8b9eeaf3fe93a4567a1fa9507a0b
#
_entry.id   337e8b9eeaf3fe93a4567a1fa9507a0b
#
_cell.length_a   1.000
_cell.length_b   1.000
_cell.length_c   1.000
_cell.angle_alpha   90.00
_cell.angle_beta   90.00
_cell.angle_gamma   90.00
#
_symmetry.space_group_name_H-M   'P 1'
#
loop_
_entity.id
_entity.type
_entity.pdbx_description
1 polymer ?
#
loop_
_entity_poly.entity_id
_entity_poly.type
_entity_poly.pdbx_seq_one_letter_code
_entity_poly.pdbx_strand_id
1 'polypeptide(L)'
;DDILVRELVKRPKQRKNLLGTVFWLKVCGTVVMGIAIAAALHFKTEDQQTYWMIALITFGFLFQTTNVVDFYFQSQVQSKFAVRAQAFQLLITSIFKIYLVWIQAELIWFAFALMLDQAVVAVLFLIMYRWKIEWFPFFSFTWTQAKKLMRDAWPLIFAGMVVSVYMKIDQVMLKEMLNTKAVGVYAAAVKLCEAWYFVPTAVIASLFPALIEARKKSEPLYEERVQKLYDLIVWGSVAVAIPTTLFADWIILI
;
A
#
# COMPACT_ATOMS: atom_id res chain seq x y z
N ASP A 1 -5.55 -5.67 7.61
CA ASP A 1 -6.29 -5.91 6.37
C ASP A 1 -6.69 -7.40 6.28
N ASP A 2 -5.79 -8.35 6.46
CA ASP A 2 -6.07 -9.80 6.41
C ASP A 2 -7.09 -10.28 7.44
N ILE A 3 -7.10 -9.65 8.63
CA ILE A 3 -8.10 -9.92 9.67
C ILE A 3 -9.51 -9.62 9.17
N LEU A 4 -9.69 -8.51 8.43
CA LEU A 4 -11.00 -8.15 7.88
C LEU A 4 -11.46 -9.17 6.84
N VAL A 5 -10.59 -9.56 5.90
CA VAL A 5 -10.91 -10.57 4.89
C VAL A 5 -11.34 -11.87 5.55
N ARG A 6 -10.58 -12.33 6.56
CA ARG A 6 -10.90 -13.52 7.36
C ARG A 6 -12.27 -13.43 8.05
N GLU A 7 -12.57 -12.30 8.70
CA GLU A 7 -13.85 -12.12 9.41
C GLU A 7 -15.04 -11.98 8.43
N LEU A 8 -14.84 -11.36 7.26
CA LEU A 8 -15.86 -11.29 6.20
C LEU A 8 -16.23 -12.66 5.63
N VAL A 9 -15.25 -13.55 5.48
CA VAL A 9 -15.48 -14.95 5.06
C VAL A 9 -16.18 -15.73 6.15
N LYS A 10 -15.75 -15.60 7.43
CA LYS A 10 -16.33 -16.33 8.56
C LYS A 10 -17.76 -15.91 8.91
N ARG A 11 -18.13 -14.64 8.68
CA ARG A 11 -19.42 -14.06 9.13
C ARG A 11 -20.18 -13.36 8.00
N PRO A 12 -20.67 -14.10 6.99
CA PRO A 12 -21.31 -13.50 5.81
C PRO A 12 -22.55 -12.67 6.14
N LYS A 13 -23.29 -13.01 7.18
CA LYS A 13 -24.50 -12.27 7.62
C LYS A 13 -24.19 -10.89 8.26
N GLN A 14 -22.96 -10.69 8.74
CA GLN A 14 -22.55 -9.45 9.43
C GLN A 14 -21.67 -8.55 8.55
N ARG A 15 -21.56 -8.83 7.25
CA ARG A 15 -20.67 -8.11 6.32
C ARG A 15 -20.89 -6.59 6.32
N LYS A 16 -22.16 -6.16 6.27
CA LYS A 16 -22.50 -4.71 6.27
C LYS A 16 -21.94 -4.02 7.52
N ASN A 17 -22.14 -4.61 8.68
CA ASN A 17 -21.66 -4.05 9.95
C ASN A 17 -20.13 -4.09 10.06
N LEU A 18 -19.49 -5.16 9.58
CA LEU A 18 -18.03 -5.27 9.56
C LEU A 18 -17.39 -4.21 8.65
N LEU A 19 -17.91 -4.04 7.42
CA LEU A 19 -17.40 -3.05 6.47
C LEU A 19 -17.55 -1.63 7.01
N GLY A 20 -18.74 -1.27 7.52
CA GLY A 20 -18.97 0.06 8.11
C GLY A 20 -18.12 0.30 9.35
N THR A 21 -17.98 -0.70 10.22
CA THR A 21 -17.15 -0.58 11.43
C THR A 21 -15.66 -0.36 11.06
N VAL A 22 -15.12 -1.12 10.11
CA VAL A 22 -13.71 -0.96 9.68
C VAL A 22 -13.51 0.35 8.94
N PHE A 23 -14.47 0.77 8.12
CA PHE A 23 -14.42 2.09 7.46
C PHE A 23 -14.25 3.20 8.50
N TRP A 24 -15.09 3.25 9.53
CA TRP A 24 -15.00 4.25 10.59
C TRP A 24 -13.74 4.14 11.43
N LEU A 25 -13.26 2.92 11.72
CA LEU A 25 -11.97 2.74 12.39
C LEU A 25 -10.81 3.29 11.56
N LYS A 26 -10.82 3.09 10.23
CA LYS A 26 -9.83 3.68 9.33
C LYS A 26 -9.94 5.20 9.28
N VAL A 27 -11.15 5.75 9.21
CA VAL A 27 -11.37 7.22 9.28
C VAL A 27 -10.81 7.79 10.58
N CYS A 28 -11.16 7.22 11.73
CA CYS A 28 -10.62 7.65 13.03
C CYS A 28 -9.10 7.56 13.06
N GLY A 29 -8.51 6.47 12.58
CA GLY A 29 -7.05 6.30 12.48
C GLY A 29 -6.40 7.38 11.61
N THR A 30 -6.99 7.70 10.46
CA THR A 30 -6.49 8.75 9.55
C THR A 30 -6.59 10.14 10.20
N VAL A 31 -7.68 10.42 10.91
CA VAL A 31 -7.84 11.69 11.64
C VAL A 31 -6.79 11.83 12.75
N VAL A 32 -6.58 10.78 13.56
CA VAL A 32 -5.54 10.76 14.60
C VAL A 32 -4.15 10.97 13.99
N MET A 33 -3.85 10.28 12.87
CA MET A 33 -2.60 10.48 12.13
C MET A 33 -2.47 11.92 11.65
N GLY A 34 -3.52 12.51 11.08
CA GLY A 34 -3.54 13.90 10.61
C GLY A 34 -3.26 14.90 11.74
N ILE A 35 -3.86 14.70 12.92
CA ILE A 35 -3.61 15.52 14.11
C ILE A 35 -2.15 15.36 14.56
N ALA A 36 -1.61 14.15 14.59
CA ALA A 36 -0.21 13.91 14.96
C ALA A 36 0.76 14.58 13.99
N ILE A 37 0.50 14.54 12.67
CA ILE A 37 1.29 15.22 11.65
C ILE A 37 1.19 16.74 11.83
N ALA A 38 0.00 17.29 12.03
CA ALA A 38 -0.20 18.72 12.25
C ALA A 38 0.54 19.22 13.51
N ALA A 39 0.49 18.44 14.60
CA ALA A 39 1.25 18.74 15.81
C ALA A 39 2.78 18.70 15.55
N ALA A 40 3.27 17.69 14.84
CA ALA A 40 4.69 17.60 14.50
C ALA A 40 5.17 18.77 13.65
N LEU A 41 4.36 19.22 12.69
CA LEU A 41 4.67 20.39 11.85
C LEU A 41 4.67 21.70 12.64
N HIS A 42 3.84 21.82 13.67
CA HIS A 42 3.82 23.01 14.53
C HIS A 42 5.14 23.20 15.31
N PHE A 43 5.86 22.11 15.61
CA PHE A 43 7.15 22.16 16.30
C PHE A 43 8.36 22.29 15.37
N LYS A 44 8.18 22.12 14.05
CA LYS A 44 9.23 22.31 13.05
C LYS A 44 8.91 23.57 12.23
N THR A 45 9.89 24.44 12.07
CA THR A 45 9.83 25.58 11.15
C THR A 45 10.03 25.06 9.71
N GLU A 46 8.96 24.53 9.12
CA GLU A 46 8.95 24.18 7.71
C GLU A 46 8.45 25.37 6.88
N ASP A 47 8.87 25.43 5.62
CA ASP A 47 8.37 26.44 4.70
C ASP A 47 6.88 26.22 4.37
N GLN A 48 6.19 27.27 4.02
CA GLN A 48 4.75 27.27 3.74
C GLN A 48 4.38 26.24 2.64
N GLN A 49 5.24 26.02 1.67
CA GLN A 49 4.99 25.10 0.58
C GLN A 49 5.01 23.64 1.05
N THR A 50 5.99 23.28 1.87
CA THR A 50 6.07 21.93 2.48
C THR A 50 4.85 21.65 3.34
N TYR A 51 4.38 22.64 4.10
CA TYR A 51 3.16 22.50 4.91
C TYR A 51 1.93 22.12 4.05
N TRP A 52 1.70 22.83 2.94
CA TRP A 52 0.57 22.54 2.05
C TRP A 52 0.70 21.18 1.35
N MET A 53 1.89 20.80 0.95
CA MET A 53 2.12 19.48 0.35
C MET A 53 1.79 18.34 1.33
N ILE A 54 2.24 18.44 2.58
CA ILE A 54 1.95 17.45 3.61
C ILE A 54 0.44 17.42 3.93
N ALA A 55 -0.21 18.57 4.01
CA ALA A 55 -1.65 18.66 4.24
C ALA A 55 -2.45 17.98 3.11
N LEU A 56 -2.10 18.23 1.84
CA LEU A 56 -2.74 17.59 0.68
C LEU A 56 -2.59 16.07 0.71
N ILE A 57 -1.38 15.57 0.95
CA ILE A 57 -1.10 14.12 1.02
C ILE A 57 -1.88 13.50 2.19
N THR A 58 -1.87 14.15 3.36
CA THR A 58 -2.59 13.68 4.55
C THR A 58 -4.10 13.62 4.29
N PHE A 59 -4.65 14.63 3.63
CA PHE A 59 -6.06 14.62 3.21
C PHE A 59 -6.37 13.48 2.25
N GLY A 60 -5.45 13.15 1.35
CA GLY A 60 -5.56 12.00 0.44
C GLY A 60 -5.79 10.67 1.16
N PHE A 61 -5.20 10.47 2.34
CA PHE A 61 -5.40 9.24 3.12
C PHE A 61 -6.85 9.04 3.60
N LEU A 62 -7.68 10.09 3.67
CA LEU A 62 -9.12 9.93 3.95
C LEU A 62 -9.81 9.12 2.84
N PHE A 63 -9.45 9.34 1.58
CA PHE A 63 -9.98 8.56 0.46
C PHE A 63 -9.53 7.10 0.51
N GLN A 64 -8.34 6.81 1.03
CA GLN A 64 -7.82 5.45 1.18
C GLN A 64 -8.68 4.59 2.13
N THR A 65 -9.51 5.20 2.98
CA THR A 65 -10.43 4.44 3.84
C THR A 65 -11.44 3.60 3.05
N THR A 66 -11.74 3.98 1.81
CA THR A 66 -12.61 3.22 0.89
C THR A 66 -12.01 1.91 0.39
N ASN A 67 -10.71 1.66 0.62
CA ASN A 67 -10.06 0.37 0.33
C ASN A 67 -10.68 -0.81 1.07
N VAL A 68 -11.57 -0.55 2.04
CA VAL A 68 -12.42 -1.58 2.66
C VAL A 68 -13.25 -2.34 1.61
N VAL A 69 -13.60 -1.69 0.49
CA VAL A 69 -14.30 -2.29 -0.65
C VAL A 69 -13.43 -3.35 -1.37
N ASP A 70 -12.13 -3.11 -1.49
CA ASP A 70 -11.21 -4.10 -2.05
C ASP A 70 -11.21 -5.39 -1.21
N PHE A 71 -11.10 -5.29 0.12
CA PHE A 71 -11.16 -6.45 1.02
C PHE A 71 -12.48 -7.20 0.93
N TYR A 72 -13.58 -6.48 0.66
CA TYR A 72 -14.85 -7.13 0.38
C TYR A 72 -14.76 -7.99 -0.90
N PHE A 73 -14.26 -7.45 -2.02
CA PHE A 73 -14.09 -8.21 -3.25
C PHE A 73 -13.10 -9.37 -3.10
N GLN A 74 -12.03 -9.19 -2.34
CA GLN A 74 -11.10 -10.28 -2.00
C GLN A 74 -11.80 -11.40 -1.23
N SER A 75 -12.62 -11.07 -0.24
CA SER A 75 -13.38 -12.05 0.55
C SER A 75 -14.39 -12.86 -0.27
N GLN A 76 -14.80 -12.35 -1.45
CA GLN A 76 -15.70 -13.00 -2.40
C GLN A 76 -14.97 -13.69 -3.56
N VAL A 77 -13.63 -13.73 -3.54
CA VAL A 77 -12.80 -14.23 -4.65
C VAL A 77 -13.08 -13.48 -5.97
N GLN A 78 -13.43 -12.20 -5.85
CA GLN A 78 -13.78 -11.32 -6.97
C GLN A 78 -12.79 -10.16 -7.14
N SER A 79 -11.54 -10.34 -6.77
CA SER A 79 -10.48 -9.32 -6.84
C SER A 79 -10.29 -8.70 -8.22
N LYS A 80 -10.79 -9.35 -9.28
CA LYS A 80 -10.77 -8.81 -10.66
C LYS A 80 -11.41 -7.42 -10.78
N PHE A 81 -12.40 -7.10 -9.96
CA PHE A 81 -13.04 -5.77 -9.97
C PHE A 81 -12.13 -4.73 -9.33
N ALA A 82 -11.53 -5.05 -8.20
CA ALA A 82 -10.58 -4.17 -7.53
C ALA A 82 -9.33 -3.91 -8.41
N VAL A 83 -8.77 -4.96 -9.01
CA VAL A 83 -7.63 -4.84 -9.93
C VAL A 83 -7.96 -3.95 -11.14
N ARG A 84 -9.16 -4.08 -11.70
CA ARG A 84 -9.59 -3.19 -12.80
C ARG A 84 -9.70 -1.73 -12.36
N ALA A 85 -10.28 -1.46 -11.17
CA ALA A 85 -10.36 -0.11 -10.63
C ALA A 85 -8.97 0.50 -10.44
N GLN A 86 -8.05 -0.26 -9.86
CA GLN A 86 -6.67 0.16 -9.65
C GLN A 86 -5.92 0.38 -10.97
N ALA A 87 -6.13 -0.47 -11.97
CA ALA A 87 -5.55 -0.29 -13.30
C ALA A 87 -6.05 0.98 -14.00
N PHE A 88 -7.36 1.26 -13.95
CA PHE A 88 -7.92 2.50 -14.46
C PHE A 88 -7.40 3.74 -13.73
N GLN A 89 -7.34 3.68 -12.41
CA GLN A 89 -6.75 4.75 -11.60
C GLN A 89 -5.29 5.00 -12.02
N LEU A 90 -4.47 3.95 -12.12
CA LEU A 90 -3.08 4.06 -12.52
C LEU A 90 -2.92 4.72 -13.88
N LEU A 91 -3.73 4.34 -14.88
CA LEU A 91 -3.68 4.94 -16.22
C LEU A 91 -4.03 6.43 -16.17
N ILE A 92 -5.14 6.80 -15.54
CA ILE A 92 -5.60 8.19 -15.46
C ILE A 92 -4.55 9.07 -14.77
N THR A 93 -4.08 8.62 -13.62
CA THR A 93 -3.17 9.45 -12.81
C THR A 93 -1.73 9.45 -13.36
N SER A 94 -1.31 8.39 -14.06
CA SER A 94 -0.03 8.39 -14.76
C SER A 94 -0.02 9.38 -15.92
N ILE A 95 -1.10 9.45 -16.71
CA ILE A 95 -1.24 10.45 -17.77
C ILE A 95 -1.17 11.86 -17.17
N PHE A 96 -1.87 12.09 -16.05
CA PHE A 96 -1.82 13.38 -15.36
C PHE A 96 -0.42 13.72 -14.85
N LYS A 97 0.30 12.76 -14.25
CA LYS A 97 1.69 12.97 -13.78
C LYS A 97 2.65 13.24 -14.93
N ILE A 98 2.52 12.53 -16.06
CA ILE A 98 3.34 12.79 -17.26
C ILE A 98 3.07 14.21 -17.78
N TYR A 99 1.80 14.63 -17.82
CA TYR A 99 1.44 15.99 -18.19
C TYR A 99 2.07 17.03 -17.28
N LEU A 100 2.07 16.81 -15.95
CA LEU A 100 2.72 17.71 -14.99
C LEU A 100 4.24 17.81 -15.22
N VAL A 101 4.90 16.71 -15.55
CA VAL A 101 6.33 16.71 -15.91
C VAL A 101 6.57 17.52 -17.19
N TRP A 102 5.71 17.33 -18.18
CA TRP A 102 5.85 18.02 -19.48
C TRP A 102 5.72 19.54 -19.37
N ILE A 103 4.80 20.03 -18.52
CA ILE A 103 4.63 21.49 -18.25
C ILE A 103 5.60 22.02 -17.19
N GLN A 104 6.51 21.18 -16.67
CA GLN A 104 7.42 21.53 -15.57
C GLN A 104 6.70 22.15 -14.37
N ALA A 105 5.58 21.54 -13.95
CA ALA A 105 4.73 22.02 -12.88
C ALA A 105 5.47 22.08 -11.54
N GLU A 106 5.06 22.99 -10.66
CA GLU A 106 5.58 23.10 -9.31
C GLU A 106 5.30 21.83 -8.49
N LEU A 107 6.14 21.58 -7.48
CA LEU A 107 6.11 20.38 -6.65
C LEU A 107 4.75 20.15 -5.97
N ILE A 108 4.01 21.21 -5.67
CA ILE A 108 2.68 21.14 -5.04
C ILE A 108 1.67 20.38 -5.91
N TRP A 109 1.79 20.47 -7.24
CA TRP A 109 0.92 19.75 -8.17
C TRP A 109 1.16 18.23 -8.14
N PHE A 110 2.37 17.82 -7.82
CA PHE A 110 2.68 16.39 -7.61
C PHE A 110 2.10 15.89 -6.28
N ALA A 111 2.10 16.71 -5.23
CA ALA A 111 1.38 16.38 -3.98
C ALA A 111 -0.14 16.28 -4.23
N PHE A 112 -0.71 17.16 -5.05
CA PHE A 112 -2.09 17.07 -5.50
C PHE A 112 -2.36 15.80 -6.32
N ALA A 113 -1.45 15.41 -7.20
CA ALA A 113 -1.55 14.17 -7.97
C ALA A 113 -1.59 12.92 -7.07
N LEU A 114 -0.81 12.89 -5.97
CA LEU A 114 -0.87 11.81 -4.98
C LEU A 114 -2.21 11.77 -4.24
N MET A 115 -2.80 12.92 -3.91
CA MET A 115 -4.15 12.98 -3.36
C MET A 115 -5.18 12.48 -4.39
N LEU A 116 -5.03 12.88 -5.66
CA LEU A 116 -5.90 12.47 -6.76
C LEU A 116 -5.85 10.96 -6.99
N ASP A 117 -4.68 10.31 -6.85
CA ASP A 117 -4.54 8.85 -6.91
C ASP A 117 -5.54 8.16 -5.96
N GLN A 118 -5.59 8.62 -4.71
CA GLN A 118 -6.48 8.04 -3.70
C GLN A 118 -7.94 8.39 -3.94
N ALA A 119 -8.23 9.62 -4.41
CA ALA A 119 -9.59 10.07 -4.70
C ALA A 119 -10.20 9.28 -5.87
N VAL A 120 -9.45 9.09 -6.95
CA VAL A 120 -9.91 8.35 -8.13
C VAL A 120 -10.21 6.89 -7.79
N VAL A 121 -9.29 6.19 -7.09
CA VAL A 121 -9.56 4.80 -6.70
C VAL A 121 -10.74 4.70 -5.74
N ALA A 122 -10.91 5.66 -4.82
CA ALA A 122 -12.05 5.72 -3.91
C ALA A 122 -13.38 5.81 -4.67
N VAL A 123 -13.47 6.72 -5.63
CA VAL A 123 -14.66 6.88 -6.48
C VAL A 123 -14.94 5.61 -7.27
N LEU A 124 -13.92 5.01 -7.89
CA LEU A 124 -14.07 3.76 -8.65
C LEU A 124 -14.54 2.61 -7.77
N PHE A 125 -14.01 2.47 -6.56
CA PHE A 125 -14.44 1.44 -5.61
C PHE A 125 -15.90 1.64 -5.17
N LEU A 126 -16.32 2.87 -4.89
CA LEU A 126 -17.71 3.17 -4.53
C LEU A 126 -18.67 2.90 -5.70
N ILE A 127 -18.30 3.27 -6.92
CA ILE A 127 -19.10 2.98 -8.12
C ILE A 127 -19.23 1.47 -8.32
N MET A 128 -18.13 0.71 -8.24
CA MET A 128 -18.15 -0.73 -8.43
C MET A 128 -18.96 -1.45 -7.33
N TYR A 129 -18.83 -1.00 -6.09
CA TYR A 129 -19.61 -1.54 -4.98
C TYR A 129 -21.10 -1.30 -5.20
N ARG A 130 -21.48 -0.07 -5.61
CA ARG A 130 -22.87 0.32 -5.92
C ARG A 130 -23.48 -0.51 -7.04
N TRP A 131 -22.71 -0.78 -8.10
CA TRP A 131 -23.21 -1.55 -9.25
C TRP A 131 -23.39 -3.04 -8.95
N LYS A 132 -22.58 -3.60 -8.02
CA LYS A 132 -22.56 -5.04 -7.77
C LYS A 132 -23.43 -5.48 -6.61
N ILE A 133 -23.63 -4.59 -5.63
CA ILE A 133 -24.21 -5.00 -4.35
C ILE A 133 -25.36 -4.08 -3.96
N GLU A 134 -25.06 -2.94 -3.38
CA GLU A 134 -25.98 -1.91 -2.88
C GLU A 134 -25.19 -0.65 -2.51
N TRP A 135 -25.84 0.31 -1.83
CA TRP A 135 -25.13 1.42 -1.20
C TRP A 135 -24.15 0.93 -0.13
N PHE A 136 -22.98 1.55 -0.08
CA PHE A 136 -21.98 1.24 0.93
C PHE A 136 -22.54 1.55 2.33
N PRO A 137 -22.33 0.66 3.32
CA PRO A 137 -22.95 0.78 4.64
C PRO A 137 -22.21 1.79 5.54
N PHE A 138 -22.15 3.06 5.13
CA PHE A 138 -21.45 4.12 5.89
C PHE A 138 -21.95 4.28 7.33
N PHE A 139 -23.23 4.02 7.58
CA PHE A 139 -23.85 4.23 8.90
C PHE A 139 -23.88 2.99 9.79
N SER A 140 -23.36 1.86 9.33
CA SER A 140 -23.33 0.64 10.14
C SER A 140 -22.04 0.57 10.96
N PHE A 141 -22.09 1.02 12.20
CA PHE A 141 -20.99 0.91 13.16
C PHE A 141 -21.40 0.08 14.36
N THR A 142 -20.56 -0.83 14.81
CA THR A 142 -20.81 -1.68 15.99
C THR A 142 -19.59 -1.67 16.90
N TRP A 143 -19.74 -1.05 18.08
CA TRP A 143 -18.64 -0.90 19.06
C TRP A 143 -18.02 -2.23 19.50
N THR A 144 -18.85 -3.27 19.68
CA THR A 144 -18.39 -4.60 20.05
C THR A 144 -17.47 -5.22 19.00
N GLN A 145 -17.79 -5.03 17.71
CA GLN A 145 -16.94 -5.48 16.60
C GLN A 145 -15.67 -4.64 16.50
N ALA A 146 -15.78 -3.32 16.67
CA ALA A 146 -14.64 -2.41 16.68
C ALA A 146 -13.61 -2.82 17.74
N LYS A 147 -14.05 -3.01 18.98
CA LYS A 147 -13.16 -3.44 20.08
C LYS A 147 -12.50 -4.79 19.82
N LYS A 148 -13.26 -5.75 19.27
CA LYS A 148 -12.71 -7.06 18.91
C LYS A 148 -11.65 -6.94 17.82
N LEU A 149 -11.95 -6.24 16.72
CA LEU A 149 -11.04 -6.05 15.61
C LEU A 149 -9.76 -5.31 16.05
N MET A 150 -9.88 -4.27 16.87
CA MET A 150 -8.72 -3.54 17.41
C MET A 150 -7.84 -4.44 18.27
N ARG A 151 -8.44 -5.25 19.15
CA ARG A 151 -7.68 -6.19 19.98
C ARG A 151 -6.95 -7.24 19.15
N ASP A 152 -7.59 -7.75 18.09
CA ASP A 152 -6.99 -8.76 17.22
C ASP A 152 -5.93 -8.12 16.27
N ALA A 153 -6.10 -6.84 15.90
CA ALA A 153 -5.20 -6.12 15.00
C ALA A 153 -4.01 -5.46 15.71
N TRP A 154 -4.08 -5.16 16.99
CA TRP A 154 -3.06 -4.45 17.74
C TRP A 154 -1.63 -5.00 17.57
N PRO A 155 -1.36 -6.33 17.69
CA PRO A 155 0.00 -6.84 17.52
C PRO A 155 0.51 -6.66 16.09
N LEU A 156 -0.40 -6.80 15.10
CA LEU A 156 -0.06 -6.61 13.67
C LEU A 156 0.19 -5.13 13.33
N ILE A 157 -0.56 -4.21 13.95
CA ILE A 157 -0.33 -2.77 13.81
C ILE A 157 1.07 -2.43 14.33
N PHE A 158 1.42 -2.90 15.53
CA PHE A 158 2.74 -2.66 16.12
C PHE A 158 3.86 -3.25 15.26
N ALA A 159 3.72 -4.51 14.81
CA ALA A 159 4.68 -5.13 13.91
C ALA A 159 4.84 -4.34 12.59
N GLY A 160 3.72 -3.90 12.00
CA GLY A 160 3.74 -3.07 10.79
C GLY A 160 4.41 -1.71 10.99
N MET A 161 4.23 -1.08 12.16
CA MET A 161 4.93 0.17 12.51
C MET A 161 6.45 -0.05 12.58
N VAL A 162 6.91 -1.11 13.27
CA VAL A 162 8.35 -1.44 13.36
C VAL A 162 8.94 -1.68 11.98
N VAL A 163 8.26 -2.46 11.14
CA VAL A 163 8.70 -2.69 9.75
C VAL A 163 8.75 -1.38 8.96
N SER A 164 7.73 -0.51 9.09
CA SER A 164 7.70 0.78 8.39
C SER A 164 8.83 1.71 8.81
N VAL A 165 9.14 1.74 10.10
CA VAL A 165 10.31 2.49 10.62
C VAL A 165 11.59 1.91 10.05
N TYR A 166 11.78 0.59 10.13
CA TYR A 166 12.95 -0.10 9.59
C TYR A 166 13.17 0.21 8.10
N MET A 167 12.09 0.21 7.30
CA MET A 167 12.16 0.45 5.84
C MET A 167 12.39 1.91 5.45
N LYS A 168 12.25 2.87 6.36
CA LYS A 168 12.33 4.31 6.04
C LYS A 168 13.30 5.09 6.92
N ILE A 169 13.89 4.47 7.94
CA ILE A 169 14.79 5.15 8.88
C ILE A 169 16.04 5.69 8.20
N ASP A 170 16.53 5.00 7.20
CA ASP A 170 17.67 5.40 6.36
C ASP A 170 17.44 6.74 5.67
N GLN A 171 16.22 6.98 5.12
CA GLN A 171 15.86 8.24 4.49
C GLN A 171 15.80 9.38 5.51
N VAL A 172 15.31 9.11 6.73
CA VAL A 172 15.30 10.10 7.82
C VAL A 172 16.72 10.44 8.25
N MET A 173 17.57 9.43 8.43
CA MET A 173 18.98 9.63 8.79
C MET A 173 19.73 10.43 7.73
N LEU A 174 19.52 10.11 6.44
CA LEU A 174 20.13 10.86 5.34
C LEU A 174 19.70 12.33 5.33
N LYS A 175 18.43 12.62 5.64
CA LYS A 175 17.95 14.01 5.74
C LYS A 175 18.66 14.77 6.84
N GLU A 176 18.79 14.18 8.02
CA GLU A 176 19.40 14.83 9.19
C GLU A 176 20.94 14.96 9.08
N MET A 177 21.60 13.97 8.43
CA MET A 177 23.07 13.94 8.33
C MET A 177 23.60 14.68 7.10
N LEU A 178 22.86 14.74 6.01
CA LEU A 178 23.29 15.36 4.75
C LEU A 178 22.35 16.50 4.35
N ASN A 179 21.43 16.25 3.45
CA ASN A 179 20.47 17.24 2.96
C ASN A 179 19.31 16.60 2.17
N THR A 180 18.30 17.40 1.84
CA THR A 180 17.12 16.97 1.10
C THR A 180 17.45 16.45 -0.31
N LYS A 181 18.50 16.99 -0.98
CA LYS A 181 18.92 16.52 -2.30
C LYS A 181 19.44 15.08 -2.26
N ALA A 182 20.27 14.76 -1.25
CA ALA A 182 20.79 13.40 -1.07
C ALA A 182 19.64 12.39 -0.82
N VAL A 183 18.64 12.77 0.00
CA VAL A 183 17.44 11.95 0.20
C VAL A 183 16.68 11.73 -1.10
N GLY A 184 16.53 12.76 -1.94
CA GLY A 184 15.84 12.65 -3.22
C GLY A 184 16.51 11.63 -4.16
N VAL A 185 17.83 11.72 -4.31
CA VAL A 185 18.60 10.77 -5.14
C VAL A 185 18.50 9.35 -4.58
N TYR A 186 18.67 9.18 -3.26
CA TYR A 186 18.53 7.89 -2.61
C TYR A 186 17.11 7.30 -2.76
N ALA A 187 16.08 8.12 -2.55
CA ALA A 187 14.69 7.68 -2.69
C ALA A 187 14.35 7.24 -4.13
N ALA A 188 14.92 7.90 -5.15
CA ALA A 188 14.77 7.48 -6.54
C ALA A 188 15.40 6.10 -6.78
N ALA A 189 16.64 5.87 -6.30
CA ALA A 189 17.30 4.58 -6.40
C ALA A 189 16.53 3.47 -5.66
N VAL A 190 16.06 3.76 -4.43
CA VAL A 190 15.22 2.82 -3.65
C VAL A 190 13.94 2.45 -4.39
N LYS A 191 13.28 3.42 -5.04
CA LYS A 191 12.06 3.15 -5.83
C LYS A 191 12.31 2.19 -6.99
N LEU A 192 13.43 2.30 -7.67
CA LEU A 192 13.83 1.37 -8.73
C LEU A 192 14.06 -0.04 -8.17
N CYS A 193 14.73 -0.15 -7.03
CA CYS A 193 14.94 -1.43 -6.35
C CYS A 193 13.62 -2.04 -5.84
N GLU A 194 12.75 -1.23 -5.22
CA GLU A 194 11.44 -1.67 -4.71
C GLU A 194 10.53 -2.21 -5.82
N ALA A 195 10.64 -1.69 -7.06
CA ALA A 195 9.86 -2.17 -8.19
C ALA A 195 10.08 -3.68 -8.47
N TRP A 196 11.26 -4.21 -8.17
CA TRP A 196 11.59 -5.63 -8.34
C TRP A 196 11.00 -6.54 -7.26
N TYR A 197 10.58 -6.01 -6.11
CA TYR A 197 9.97 -6.81 -5.03
C TYR A 197 8.67 -7.50 -5.46
N PHE A 198 8.02 -6.96 -6.50
CA PHE A 198 6.83 -7.59 -7.07
C PHE A 198 7.13 -8.99 -7.62
N VAL A 199 8.26 -9.22 -8.25
CA VAL A 199 8.60 -10.49 -8.91
C VAL A 199 8.72 -11.64 -7.90
N PRO A 200 9.58 -11.58 -6.86
CA PRO A 200 9.64 -12.62 -5.83
C PRO A 200 8.30 -12.85 -5.13
N THR A 201 7.56 -11.79 -4.81
CA THR A 201 6.27 -11.93 -4.12
C THR A 201 5.22 -12.63 -4.99
N ALA A 202 5.16 -12.34 -6.29
CA ALA A 202 4.26 -13.01 -7.23
C ALA A 202 4.64 -14.50 -7.41
N VAL A 203 5.93 -14.80 -7.50
CA VAL A 203 6.45 -16.18 -7.60
C VAL A 203 6.07 -16.98 -6.34
N ILE A 204 6.34 -16.44 -5.16
CA ILE A 204 5.99 -17.09 -3.89
C ILE A 204 4.48 -17.30 -3.80
N ALA A 205 3.67 -16.28 -4.09
CA ALA A 205 2.21 -16.38 -4.04
C ALA A 205 1.65 -17.45 -4.97
N SER A 206 2.22 -17.62 -6.16
CA SER A 206 1.79 -18.62 -7.14
C SER A 206 2.20 -20.05 -6.77
N LEU A 207 3.38 -20.23 -6.14
CA LEU A 207 3.91 -21.55 -5.77
C LEU A 207 3.47 -22.00 -4.36
N PHE A 208 2.96 -21.09 -3.54
CA PHE A 208 2.57 -21.37 -2.15
C PHE A 208 1.59 -22.55 -2.00
N PRO A 209 0.51 -22.69 -2.83
CA PRO A 209 -0.38 -23.84 -2.76
C PRO A 209 0.34 -25.16 -3.05
N ALA A 210 1.27 -25.16 -4.01
CA ALA A 210 2.05 -26.34 -4.38
C ALA A 210 3.02 -26.76 -3.27
N LEU A 211 3.55 -25.80 -2.49
CA LEU A 211 4.37 -26.09 -1.31
C LEU A 211 3.55 -26.73 -0.19
N ILE A 212 2.33 -26.22 0.06
CA ILE A 212 1.42 -26.80 1.06
C ILE A 212 1.05 -28.26 0.68
N GLU A 213 0.77 -28.52 -0.60
CA GLU A 213 0.50 -29.88 -1.07
C GLU A 213 1.70 -30.81 -0.91
N ALA A 214 2.90 -30.32 -1.24
CA ALA A 214 4.12 -31.09 -1.08
C ALA A 214 4.34 -31.50 0.37
N ARG A 215 4.16 -30.57 1.32
CA ARG A 215 4.29 -30.83 2.75
C ARG A 215 3.31 -31.88 3.27
N LYS A 216 2.09 -31.93 2.70
CA LYS A 216 1.10 -32.97 3.04
C LYS A 216 1.47 -34.34 2.51
N LYS A 217 2.27 -34.41 1.42
CA LYS A 217 2.66 -35.70 0.78
C LYS A 217 3.91 -36.31 1.44
N SER A 218 4.97 -35.52 1.55
CA SER A 218 6.21 -35.98 2.22
C SER A 218 7.12 -34.76 2.53
N GLU A 219 7.85 -34.83 3.64
CA GLU A 219 8.82 -33.80 4.04
C GLU A 219 9.96 -33.65 3.00
N PRO A 220 10.58 -34.72 2.47
CA PRO A 220 11.62 -34.57 1.45
C PRO A 220 11.15 -33.84 0.18
N LEU A 221 9.91 -34.10 -0.26
CA LEU A 221 9.34 -33.40 -1.42
C LEU A 221 9.11 -31.93 -1.14
N TYR A 222 8.74 -31.59 0.09
CA TYR A 222 8.60 -30.20 0.52
C TYR A 222 9.96 -29.48 0.51
N GLU A 223 10.99 -30.08 1.10
CA GLU A 223 12.34 -29.53 1.13
C GLU A 223 12.91 -29.31 -0.27
N GLU A 224 12.75 -30.30 -1.17
CA GLU A 224 13.17 -30.19 -2.57
C GLU A 224 12.49 -29.00 -3.28
N ARG A 225 11.19 -28.82 -3.09
CA ARG A 225 10.45 -27.70 -3.71
C ARG A 225 10.82 -26.35 -3.12
N VAL A 226 11.03 -26.29 -1.81
CA VAL A 226 11.52 -25.09 -1.13
C VAL A 226 12.90 -24.71 -1.66
N GLN A 227 13.81 -25.68 -1.79
CA GLN A 227 15.14 -25.44 -2.33
C GLN A 227 15.08 -24.89 -3.77
N LYS A 228 14.27 -25.50 -4.64
CA LYS A 228 14.07 -25.00 -6.01
C LYS A 228 13.51 -23.58 -6.06
N LEU A 229 12.61 -23.24 -5.13
CA LEU A 229 12.10 -21.88 -5.00
C LEU A 229 13.20 -20.91 -4.58
N TYR A 230 14.03 -21.28 -3.59
CA TYR A 230 15.18 -20.49 -3.17
C TYR A 230 16.15 -20.27 -4.32
N ASP A 231 16.52 -21.32 -5.04
CA ASP A 231 17.44 -21.23 -6.17
C ASP A 231 16.90 -20.29 -7.26
N LEU A 232 15.60 -20.42 -7.58
CA LEU A 232 14.94 -19.54 -8.56
C LEU A 232 14.99 -18.07 -8.14
N ILE A 233 14.69 -17.77 -6.87
CA ILE A 233 14.68 -16.39 -6.36
C ILE A 233 16.10 -15.83 -6.29
N VAL A 234 17.06 -16.61 -5.81
CA VAL A 234 18.46 -16.17 -5.67
C VAL A 234 19.06 -15.89 -7.06
N TRP A 235 18.98 -16.85 -7.97
CA TRP A 235 19.55 -16.68 -9.31
C TRP A 235 18.80 -15.61 -10.11
N GLY A 236 17.48 -15.52 -9.97
CA GLY A 236 16.70 -14.44 -10.54
C GLY A 236 17.10 -13.06 -10.02
N SER A 237 17.36 -12.93 -8.72
CA SER A 237 17.82 -11.69 -8.11
C SER A 237 19.24 -11.31 -8.56
N VAL A 238 20.14 -12.27 -8.66
CA VAL A 238 21.51 -12.06 -9.18
C VAL A 238 21.48 -11.64 -10.65
N ALA A 239 20.64 -12.30 -11.46
CA ALA A 239 20.48 -11.97 -12.88
C ALA A 239 19.95 -10.55 -13.11
N VAL A 240 19.22 -9.96 -12.16
CA VAL A 240 18.77 -8.56 -12.21
C VAL A 240 19.82 -7.63 -11.60
N ALA A 241 20.41 -7.98 -10.45
CA ALA A 241 21.33 -7.13 -9.73
C ALA A 241 22.60 -6.82 -10.56
N ILE A 242 23.15 -7.84 -11.24
CA ILE A 242 24.38 -7.64 -12.03
C ILE A 242 24.18 -6.63 -13.16
N PRO A 243 23.20 -6.76 -14.07
CA PRO A 243 22.98 -5.76 -15.11
C PRO A 243 22.62 -4.38 -14.54
N THR A 244 21.77 -4.32 -13.50
CA THR A 244 21.38 -3.05 -12.88
C THR A 244 22.60 -2.31 -12.33
N THR A 245 23.56 -3.03 -11.73
CA THR A 245 24.80 -2.44 -11.21
C THR A 245 25.72 -2.01 -12.35
N LEU A 246 25.88 -2.82 -13.40
CA LEU A 246 26.73 -2.50 -14.54
C LEU A 246 26.22 -1.32 -15.37
N PHE A 247 24.91 -1.17 -15.47
CA PHE A 247 24.25 -0.11 -16.25
C PHE A 247 23.69 1.02 -15.36
N ALA A 248 24.10 1.10 -14.09
CA ALA A 248 23.57 2.08 -13.13
C ALA A 248 23.69 3.53 -13.63
N ASP A 249 24.85 3.91 -14.16
CA ASP A 249 25.07 5.26 -14.69
C ASP A 249 24.14 5.57 -15.87
N TRP A 250 23.85 4.58 -16.70
CA TRP A 250 22.96 4.73 -17.86
C TRP A 250 21.50 4.85 -17.44
N ILE A 251 21.10 4.09 -16.44
CA ILE A 251 19.73 4.11 -15.88
C ILE A 251 19.42 5.46 -15.20
N ILE A 252 20.43 6.09 -14.58
CA ILE A 252 20.26 7.37 -13.89
C ILE A 252 20.25 8.56 -14.86
N LEU A 253 20.87 8.42 -16.05
CA LEU A 253 20.94 9.47 -17.06
C LEU A 253 19.65 9.58 -17.92
N ILE A 254 18.74 8.60 -17.86
CA ILE A 254 17.42 8.59 -18.52
C ILE A 254 16.37 9.19 -17.60
#